data_36f23fa760fbf4840e96c73eab2de4fc
#
_entry.id   36f23fa760fbf4840e96c73eab2de4fc
#
_cell.length_a   1.000
_cell.length_b   1.000
_cell.length_c   1.000
_cell.angle_alpha   90.00
_cell.angle_beta   90.00
_cell.angle_gamma   90.00
#
_symmetry.space_group_name_H-M   'P 1'
#
loop_
_entity.id
_entity.type
_entity.pdbx_description
1 polymer ?
#
loop_
_entity_poly.entity_id
_entity_poly.type
_entity_poly.pdbx_seq_one_letter_code
_entity_poly.pdbx_strand_id
1 'polypeptide(L)'
;RVGQPLSKPFDRSDPGRLGQKLQFVEVFHGLPFLLLILFLAAAILMIPGYFSQEPNEARAMVFFGKYKGTFTETGFFWVNPFMNKKKLSLRARNLDIEPIKVNDKIGNPILIGLVLVWKLKDTYKAMFEIDAQTMADNKGTGQMSVTVAGRMNAFEDFVRVQSDAALRQVAGLYAYDDNEANSDELTLRSGGDEINDQLEHQLNERLAMAGIEVVEARINYLAYAPEIAAVMLRRQQADAIISAREKIVEGAVSMVHMALDRLGNEHIVELDEERKAAMVSNLLVVLCADEAAQPVVNAGTLHH
;
A
#
# COMPACT_ATOMS: atom_id res chain seq x y z
N ARG A 1 118.79 6.81 14.92
CA ARG A 1 118.85 6.14 16.22
C ARG A 1 117.47 6.24 16.86
N VAL A 2 116.84 5.05 16.86
CA VAL A 2 116.22 4.47 18.01
C VAL A 2 114.87 5.21 18.45
N GLY A 3 113.83 4.61 18.46
CA GLY A 3 113.25 3.31 18.63
C GLY A 3 111.80 3.49 18.81
N GLN A 4 111.01 2.74 18.12
CA GLN A 4 109.60 2.62 18.39
C GLN A 4 109.34 1.60 19.50
N PRO A 5 108.25 1.73 20.24
CA PRO A 5 107.63 0.61 20.91
C PRO A 5 106.25 0.31 20.40
N LEU A 6 106.17 -0.94 20.10
CA LEU A 6 105.04 -1.88 20.00
C LEU A 6 103.63 -1.40 20.26
N SER A 7 102.81 -1.76 19.28
CA SER A 7 101.39 -1.85 19.39
C SER A 7 100.97 -2.77 20.54
N LYS A 8 100.01 -2.30 21.33
CA LYS A 8 99.33 -3.09 22.35
C LYS A 8 98.41 -4.12 21.69
N PRO A 9 98.36 -5.36 22.14
CA PRO A 9 97.44 -6.34 21.65
C PRO A 9 95.94 -5.97 21.99
N PHE A 10 95.10 -6.28 21.03
CA PHE A 10 93.66 -6.15 21.07
C PHE A 10 93.10 -7.04 22.19
N ASP A 11 92.65 -6.44 23.29
CA ASP A 11 91.97 -7.09 24.43
C ASP A 11 90.57 -7.56 24.02
N ARG A 12 90.41 -8.87 23.96
CA ARG A 12 89.26 -9.63 23.52
C ARG A 12 88.22 -9.89 24.64
N SER A 13 88.42 -9.34 25.82
CA SER A 13 87.71 -9.72 27.01
C SER A 13 86.98 -8.51 27.67
N ASP A 14 86.09 -7.85 26.89
CA ASP A 14 85.18 -6.91 27.49
C ASP A 14 83.74 -7.45 27.41
N PRO A 15 83.23 -8.18 28.42
CA PRO A 15 81.93 -8.83 28.43
C PRO A 15 80.77 -7.81 28.37
N GLY A 16 81.01 -6.53 28.67
CA GLY A 16 80.01 -5.46 28.61
C GLY A 16 79.62 -5.08 27.15
N ARG A 17 80.56 -5.15 26.20
CA ARG A 17 80.27 -4.82 24.77
C ARG A 17 79.58 -5.94 24.02
N LEU A 18 79.78 -7.21 24.41
CA LEU A 18 79.04 -8.35 23.84
C LEU A 18 77.58 -8.34 24.33
N GLY A 19 77.33 -8.02 25.62
CA GLY A 19 75.97 -7.87 26.18
C GLY A 19 75.17 -6.74 25.51
N GLN A 20 75.83 -5.59 25.28
CA GLN A 20 75.15 -4.46 24.58
C GLN A 20 74.85 -4.78 23.11
N LYS A 21 75.76 -5.49 22.39
CA LYS A 21 75.50 -5.89 21.01
C LYS A 21 74.38 -6.95 20.91
N LEU A 22 74.30 -7.90 21.84
CA LEU A 22 73.24 -8.88 21.91
C LEU A 22 71.89 -8.24 22.26
N GLN A 23 71.83 -7.31 23.19
CA GLN A 23 70.64 -6.54 23.49
C GLN A 23 70.17 -5.68 22.30
N PHE A 24 71.08 -5.02 21.58
CA PHE A 24 70.73 -4.26 20.36
C PHE A 24 70.23 -5.17 19.25
N VAL A 25 70.76 -6.39 19.07
CA VAL A 25 70.33 -7.35 18.07
C VAL A 25 68.94 -7.91 18.42
N GLU A 26 68.66 -8.25 19.70
CA GLU A 26 67.35 -8.71 20.12
C GLU A 26 66.28 -7.61 20.02
N VAL A 27 66.60 -6.36 20.36
CA VAL A 27 65.69 -5.21 20.17
C VAL A 27 65.44 -4.95 18.68
N PHE A 28 66.46 -5.12 17.83
CA PHE A 28 66.31 -4.92 16.38
C PHE A 28 65.49 -6.02 15.69
N HIS A 29 65.40 -7.24 16.23
CA HIS A 29 64.52 -8.30 15.73
C HIS A 29 63.11 -8.25 16.39
N GLY A 30 62.99 -7.75 17.61
CA GLY A 30 61.67 -7.59 18.26
C GLY A 30 60.82 -6.45 17.69
N LEU A 31 61.44 -5.36 17.23
CA LEU A 31 60.74 -4.21 16.69
C LEU A 31 59.93 -4.51 15.42
N PRO A 32 60.49 -5.19 14.35
CA PRO A 32 59.75 -5.55 13.17
C PRO A 32 58.64 -6.57 13.43
N PHE A 33 58.86 -7.50 14.39
CA PHE A 33 57.84 -8.46 14.81
C PHE A 33 56.64 -7.74 15.51
N LEU A 34 56.91 -6.79 16.36
CA LEU A 34 55.89 -5.99 17.03
C LEU A 34 55.13 -5.10 16.03
N LEU A 35 55.81 -4.52 15.03
CA LEU A 35 55.20 -3.78 13.95
C LEU A 35 54.29 -4.66 13.07
N LEU A 36 54.73 -5.91 12.80
CA LEU A 36 53.95 -6.89 12.05
C LEU A 36 52.64 -7.24 12.78
N ILE A 37 52.73 -7.50 14.11
CA ILE A 37 51.52 -7.75 14.93
C ILE A 37 50.59 -6.55 14.92
N LEU A 38 51.12 -5.33 15.08
CA LEU A 38 50.34 -4.10 15.05
C LEU A 38 49.64 -3.90 13.70
N PHE A 39 50.36 -4.14 12.63
CA PHE A 39 49.80 -4.07 11.25
C PHE A 39 48.72 -5.12 11.02
N LEU A 40 48.94 -6.35 11.50
CA LEU A 40 47.94 -7.42 11.41
C LEU A 40 46.69 -7.07 12.25
N ALA A 41 46.86 -6.56 13.45
CA ALA A 41 45.74 -6.10 14.29
C ALA A 41 44.96 -4.95 13.63
N ALA A 42 45.66 -3.97 13.04
CA ALA A 42 45.04 -2.90 12.29
C ALA A 42 44.28 -3.41 11.05
N ALA A 43 44.86 -4.38 10.32
CA ALA A 43 44.21 -5.01 9.18
C ALA A 43 42.92 -5.74 9.59
N ILE A 44 42.93 -6.51 10.67
CA ILE A 44 41.73 -7.18 11.22
C ILE A 44 40.66 -6.17 11.60
N LEU A 45 41.05 -5.04 12.18
CA LEU A 45 40.14 -3.98 12.61
C LEU A 45 39.49 -3.24 11.44
N MET A 46 40.13 -3.23 10.26
CA MET A 46 39.62 -2.62 9.03
C MET A 46 38.61 -3.49 8.30
N ILE A 47 38.59 -4.81 8.49
CA ILE A 47 37.70 -5.76 7.80
C ILE A 47 36.22 -5.41 7.97
N PRO A 48 35.68 -5.09 9.17
CA PRO A 48 34.26 -4.75 9.35
C PRO A 48 33.83 -3.47 8.61
N GLY A 49 34.78 -2.68 8.11
CA GLY A 49 34.51 -1.49 7.31
C GLY A 49 33.92 -1.78 5.93
N TYR A 50 34.26 -2.93 5.34
CA TYR A 50 33.81 -3.30 4.01
C TYR A 50 32.35 -3.77 4.01
N PHE A 51 31.62 -3.40 2.96
CA PHE A 51 30.27 -3.90 2.71
C PHE A 51 29.90 -3.80 1.23
N SER A 52 29.03 -4.69 0.78
CA SER A 52 28.39 -4.63 -0.54
C SER A 52 26.98 -4.09 -0.40
N GLN A 53 26.54 -3.28 -1.36
CA GLN A 53 25.22 -2.68 -1.43
C GLN A 53 24.53 -3.13 -2.72
N GLU A 54 23.34 -3.73 -2.58
CA GLU A 54 22.52 -4.14 -3.71
C GLU A 54 21.57 -2.99 -4.15
N PRO A 55 21.06 -3.05 -5.39
CA PRO A 55 20.04 -2.10 -5.85
C PRO A 55 18.78 -2.13 -4.96
N ASN A 56 18.18 -0.97 -4.74
CA ASN A 56 17.01 -0.79 -3.88
C ASN A 56 17.19 -1.26 -2.43
N GLU A 57 18.41 -1.13 -1.93
CA GLU A 57 18.73 -1.25 -0.52
C GLU A 57 19.29 0.07 0.01
N ALA A 58 19.04 0.33 1.27
CA ALA A 58 19.60 1.47 1.97
C ALA A 58 20.32 1.00 3.24
N ARG A 59 21.38 1.72 3.61
CA ARG A 59 22.04 1.53 4.90
C ARG A 59 22.07 2.83 5.67
N ALA A 60 21.34 2.85 6.79
CA ALA A 60 21.43 3.94 7.74
C ALA A 60 22.73 3.80 8.55
N MET A 61 23.57 4.83 8.48
CA MET A 61 24.87 4.91 9.13
C MET A 61 24.75 5.62 10.48
N VAL A 62 25.08 4.92 11.55
CA VAL A 62 25.05 5.46 12.93
C VAL A 62 26.44 5.37 13.53
N PHE A 63 26.99 6.48 14.00
CA PHE A 63 28.27 6.56 14.64
C PHE A 63 28.11 7.00 16.10
N PHE A 64 28.40 6.10 17.04
CA PHE A 64 28.24 6.33 18.48
C PHE A 64 26.88 6.98 18.85
N GLY A 65 25.78 6.40 18.31
CA GLY A 65 24.42 6.89 18.56
C GLY A 65 23.97 8.08 17.69
N LYS A 66 24.89 8.74 16.96
CA LYS A 66 24.56 9.86 16.08
C LYS A 66 24.34 9.38 14.65
N TYR A 67 23.19 9.68 14.06
CA TYR A 67 22.91 9.46 12.64
C TYR A 67 23.82 10.33 11.76
N LYS A 68 24.46 9.70 10.77
CA LYS A 68 25.40 10.38 9.84
C LYS A 68 24.86 10.49 8.43
N GLY A 69 23.81 9.77 8.12
CA GLY A 69 23.21 9.75 6.78
C GLY A 69 22.81 8.35 6.35
N THR A 70 22.14 8.27 5.23
CA THR A 70 21.76 7.02 4.57
C THR A 70 22.54 6.86 3.27
N PHE A 71 23.09 5.67 3.10
CA PHE A 71 23.82 5.29 1.90
C PHE A 71 22.92 4.44 1.01
N THR A 72 22.76 4.85 -0.27
CA THR A 72 21.87 4.20 -1.25
C THR A 72 22.57 3.77 -2.53
N GLU A 73 23.84 4.19 -2.73
CA GLU A 73 24.60 3.83 -3.94
C GLU A 73 24.93 2.34 -3.96
N THR A 74 24.86 1.75 -5.14
CA THR A 74 25.14 0.32 -5.35
C THR A 74 26.63 0.09 -5.60
N GLY A 75 27.16 -0.99 -5.06
CA GLY A 75 28.56 -1.36 -5.24
C GLY A 75 29.22 -1.92 -3.99
N PHE A 76 30.54 -1.90 -4.00
CA PHE A 76 31.38 -2.34 -2.88
C PHE A 76 32.09 -1.12 -2.29
N PHE A 77 31.87 -0.90 -0.99
CA PHE A 77 32.32 0.30 -0.30
C PHE A 77 33.04 -0.03 1.00
N TRP A 78 33.85 0.92 1.43
CA TRP A 78 34.50 0.88 2.74
C TRP A 78 34.11 2.15 3.52
N VAL A 79 33.71 1.96 4.77
CA VAL A 79 33.42 3.04 5.72
C VAL A 79 34.10 2.73 7.04
N ASN A 80 34.18 3.71 7.93
CA ASN A 80 34.75 3.56 9.26
C ASN A 80 34.17 2.30 9.94
N PRO A 81 35.01 1.35 10.40
CA PRO A 81 34.61 0.09 11.01
C PRO A 81 33.75 0.26 12.28
N PHE A 82 33.87 1.40 12.98
CA PHE A 82 33.06 1.72 14.17
C PHE A 82 31.65 2.22 13.84
N MET A 83 31.29 2.39 12.58
CA MET A 83 29.93 2.72 12.17
C MET A 83 29.02 1.51 12.24
N ASN A 84 27.90 1.67 12.94
CA ASN A 84 26.80 0.72 12.90
C ASN A 84 26.01 0.94 11.59
N LYS A 85 25.87 -0.13 10.80
CA LYS A 85 25.23 -0.14 9.49
C LYS A 85 23.90 -0.88 9.60
N LYS A 86 22.78 -0.16 9.60
CA LYS A 86 21.44 -0.75 9.66
C LYS A 86 20.88 -0.85 8.23
N LYS A 87 20.77 -2.06 7.72
CA LYS A 87 20.28 -2.35 6.36
C LYS A 87 18.75 -2.28 6.32
N LEU A 88 18.20 -1.64 5.29
CA LEU A 88 16.77 -1.52 4.99
C LEU A 88 16.53 -1.85 3.51
N SER A 89 15.34 -2.35 3.19
CA SER A 89 14.90 -2.55 1.80
C SER A 89 14.05 -1.37 1.37
N LEU A 90 14.35 -0.81 0.20
CA LEU A 90 13.56 0.25 -0.46
C LEU A 90 12.63 -0.32 -1.54
N ARG A 91 12.61 -1.65 -1.70
CA ARG A 91 11.78 -2.33 -2.69
C ARG A 91 10.32 -2.15 -2.33
N ALA A 92 9.49 -1.91 -3.34
CA ALA A 92 8.04 -1.90 -3.16
C ALA A 92 7.54 -3.28 -2.70
N ARG A 93 6.53 -3.26 -1.83
CA ARG A 93 5.89 -4.45 -1.26
C ARG A 93 4.39 -4.36 -1.43
N ASN A 94 3.77 -5.48 -1.74
CA ASN A 94 2.33 -5.63 -1.70
C ASN A 94 1.89 -6.04 -0.31
N LEU A 95 0.78 -5.45 0.12
CA LEU A 95 0.05 -5.85 1.32
C LEU A 95 -1.42 -6.04 0.95
N ASP A 96 -1.92 -7.22 1.21
CA ASP A 96 -3.35 -7.55 1.11
C ASP A 96 -3.95 -7.54 2.51
N ILE A 97 -4.99 -6.72 2.69
CA ILE A 97 -5.68 -6.55 3.96
C ILE A 97 -7.00 -7.29 3.89
N GLU A 98 -7.15 -8.25 4.78
CA GLU A 98 -8.39 -9.00 4.91
C GLU A 98 -9.59 -8.07 5.13
N PRO A 99 -10.76 -8.41 4.57
CA PRO A 99 -11.94 -7.59 4.70
C PRO A 99 -12.31 -7.34 6.17
N ILE A 100 -12.40 -6.07 6.54
CA ILE A 100 -12.84 -5.63 7.86
C ILE A 100 -14.30 -5.19 7.83
N LYS A 101 -15.00 -5.44 8.94
CA LYS A 101 -16.38 -4.97 9.12
C LYS A 101 -16.38 -3.51 9.57
N VAL A 102 -17.05 -2.66 8.81
CA VAL A 102 -17.21 -1.23 9.07
C VAL A 102 -18.64 -0.80 8.76
N ASN A 103 -19.03 0.38 9.20
CA ASN A 103 -20.30 0.97 8.81
C ASN A 103 -20.07 2.02 7.72
N ASP A 104 -20.96 2.05 6.74
CA ASP A 104 -20.98 3.10 5.72
C ASP A 104 -21.55 4.42 6.27
N LYS A 105 -21.63 5.46 5.41
CA LYS A 105 -22.18 6.80 5.74
C LYS A 105 -23.60 6.72 6.33
N ILE A 106 -24.40 5.74 5.90
CA ILE A 106 -25.81 5.58 6.31
C ILE A 106 -25.91 4.72 7.59
N GLY A 107 -24.87 3.99 7.95
CA GLY A 107 -24.82 3.09 9.09
C GLY A 107 -25.01 1.61 8.75
N ASN A 108 -25.02 1.26 7.47
CA ASN A 108 -25.08 -0.15 7.06
C ASN A 108 -23.75 -0.85 7.32
N PRO A 109 -23.75 -2.04 7.96
CA PRO A 109 -22.53 -2.80 8.12
C PRO A 109 -22.08 -3.41 6.78
N ILE A 110 -20.85 -3.09 6.39
CA ILE A 110 -20.20 -3.57 5.17
C ILE A 110 -18.87 -4.26 5.49
N LEU A 111 -18.43 -5.14 4.62
CA LEU A 111 -17.10 -5.73 4.60
C LEU A 111 -16.30 -5.05 3.49
N ILE A 112 -15.16 -4.46 3.86
CA ILE A 112 -14.29 -3.77 2.93
C ILE A 112 -12.85 -4.26 3.10
N GLY A 113 -12.22 -4.64 2.00
CA GLY A 113 -10.82 -5.06 1.93
C GLY A 113 -10.01 -4.11 1.05
N LEU A 114 -8.71 -4.11 1.26
CA LEU A 114 -7.77 -3.22 0.59
C LEU A 114 -6.53 -3.99 0.16
N VAL A 115 -6.07 -3.74 -1.05
CA VAL A 115 -4.71 -4.09 -1.48
C VAL A 115 -3.92 -2.80 -1.68
N LEU A 116 -2.70 -2.78 -1.17
CA LEU A 116 -1.84 -1.62 -1.32
C LEU A 116 -0.39 -2.00 -1.66
N VAL A 117 0.27 -1.12 -2.39
CA VAL A 117 1.69 -1.18 -2.70
C VAL A 117 2.39 -0.05 -1.95
N TRP A 118 3.37 -0.39 -1.14
CA TRP A 118 4.09 0.56 -0.32
C TRP A 118 5.60 0.35 -0.39
N LYS A 119 6.38 1.40 -0.10
CA LYS A 119 7.84 1.36 -0.01
C LYS A 119 8.34 2.34 1.04
N LEU A 120 9.58 2.13 1.51
CA LEU A 120 10.26 3.11 2.35
C LEU A 120 10.82 4.24 1.48
N LYS A 121 10.52 5.49 1.86
CA LYS A 121 11.02 6.72 1.22
C LYS A 121 12.05 7.42 2.09
N ASP A 122 11.73 7.61 3.36
CA ASP A 122 12.61 8.27 4.34
C ASP A 122 13.12 7.25 5.36
N THR A 123 14.39 6.89 5.22
CA THR A 123 15.04 5.91 6.09
C THR A 123 15.34 6.45 7.49
N TYR A 124 15.47 7.78 7.66
CA TYR A 124 15.67 8.39 8.95
C TYR A 124 14.40 8.24 9.81
N LYS A 125 13.26 8.68 9.28
CA LYS A 125 11.97 8.55 9.96
C LYS A 125 11.67 7.09 10.30
N ALA A 126 11.84 6.19 9.32
CA ALA A 126 11.61 4.77 9.50
C ALA A 126 12.46 4.13 10.61
N MET A 127 13.65 4.66 10.86
CA MET A 127 14.59 4.05 11.84
C MET A 127 14.58 4.69 13.21
N PHE A 128 14.15 5.95 13.33
CA PHE A 128 14.37 6.73 14.54
C PHE A 128 13.12 7.45 15.07
N GLU A 129 12.09 7.65 14.26
CA GLU A 129 10.86 8.31 14.69
C GLU A 129 9.78 7.30 15.12
N ILE A 130 9.87 6.05 14.66
CA ILE A 130 8.94 4.99 15.02
C ILE A 130 9.68 3.86 15.72
N ASP A 131 9.17 3.44 16.86
CA ASP A 131 9.72 2.30 17.60
C ASP A 131 9.23 0.99 16.97
N ALA A 132 10.12 0.35 16.20
CA ALA A 132 9.87 -0.95 15.60
C ALA A 132 9.61 -2.08 16.62
N GLN A 133 9.94 -1.86 17.90
CA GLN A 133 9.71 -2.86 18.96
C GLN A 133 8.27 -2.83 19.47
N THR A 134 7.63 -1.66 19.46
CA THR A 134 6.22 -1.51 19.85
C THR A 134 5.25 -1.96 18.74
N MET A 135 5.75 -2.09 17.53
CA MET A 135 4.97 -2.55 16.37
C MET A 135 4.93 -4.07 16.24
N ALA A 136 5.94 -4.77 16.72
CA ALA A 136 5.94 -6.22 16.75
C ALA A 136 4.97 -6.70 17.83
N ASP A 137 3.81 -7.17 17.39
CA ASP A 137 2.87 -7.85 18.27
C ASP A 137 3.61 -8.94 19.08
N ASN A 138 3.36 -8.98 20.37
CA ASN A 138 4.10 -9.68 21.41
C ASN A 138 4.01 -11.22 21.32
N LYS A 139 4.06 -11.78 20.11
CA LYS A 139 4.08 -13.23 19.86
C LYS A 139 5.50 -13.75 19.68
N GLY A 140 6.19 -13.81 20.81
CA GLY A 140 7.26 -14.78 21.05
C GLY A 140 8.48 -14.69 20.14
N THR A 141 9.54 -14.19 20.69
CA THR A 141 10.98 -14.31 20.40
C THR A 141 11.69 -12.98 20.12
N GLY A 142 12.35 -12.48 21.14
CA GLY A 142 13.15 -11.26 21.15
C GLY A 142 14.36 -11.20 20.22
N GLN A 143 14.39 -11.99 19.15
CA GLN A 143 15.48 -12.03 18.16
C GLN A 143 15.08 -11.61 16.74
N MET A 144 13.80 -11.44 16.43
CA MET A 144 13.34 -11.12 15.06
C MET A 144 13.64 -9.70 14.60
N SER A 145 13.80 -8.73 15.51
CA SER A 145 14.00 -7.33 15.14
C SER A 145 15.42 -6.99 14.63
N VAL A 146 16.36 -7.91 14.75
CA VAL A 146 17.77 -7.68 14.35
C VAL A 146 17.97 -7.90 12.85
N THR A 147 17.16 -8.74 12.22
CA THR A 147 17.24 -9.03 10.77
C THR A 147 16.52 -7.97 9.94
N VAL A 148 16.93 -7.82 8.66
CA VAL A 148 16.24 -6.95 7.69
C VAL A 148 14.78 -7.37 7.54
N ALA A 149 14.52 -8.69 7.44
CA ALA A 149 13.18 -9.23 7.33
C ALA A 149 12.30 -8.87 8.54
N GLY A 150 12.82 -9.05 9.76
CA GLY A 150 12.07 -8.72 10.98
C GLY A 150 11.68 -7.24 11.06
N ARG A 151 12.58 -6.32 10.68
CA ARG A 151 12.24 -4.89 10.60
C ARG A 151 11.19 -4.58 9.54
N MET A 152 11.31 -5.21 8.37
CA MET A 152 10.34 -4.98 7.29
C MET A 152 8.95 -5.53 7.64
N ASN A 153 8.86 -6.62 8.39
CA ASN A 153 7.59 -7.15 8.89
C ASN A 153 6.97 -6.21 9.94
N ALA A 154 7.78 -5.61 10.81
CA ALA A 154 7.27 -4.61 11.75
C ALA A 154 6.69 -3.36 11.03
N PHE A 155 7.29 -2.91 9.94
CA PHE A 155 6.70 -1.85 9.09
C PHE A 155 5.42 -2.31 8.42
N GLU A 156 5.36 -3.55 7.97
CA GLU A 156 4.16 -4.14 7.35
C GLU A 156 2.99 -4.18 8.34
N ASP A 157 3.23 -4.61 9.58
CA ASP A 157 2.23 -4.60 10.66
C ASP A 157 1.75 -3.16 10.97
N PHE A 158 2.67 -2.18 10.99
CA PHE A 158 2.29 -0.78 11.14
C PHE A 158 1.42 -0.29 9.99
N VAL A 159 1.80 -0.57 8.74
CA VAL A 159 1.02 -0.21 7.55
C VAL A 159 -0.36 -0.84 7.64
N ARG A 160 -0.47 -2.11 8.03
CA ARG A 160 -1.75 -2.83 8.20
C ARG A 160 -2.68 -2.11 9.19
N VAL A 161 -2.19 -1.78 10.38
CA VAL A 161 -2.99 -1.10 11.41
C VAL A 161 -3.45 0.29 10.96
N GLN A 162 -2.57 1.06 10.31
CA GLN A 162 -2.93 2.39 9.78
C GLN A 162 -3.90 2.29 8.62
N SER A 163 -3.81 1.26 7.81
CA SER A 163 -4.72 1.01 6.69
C SER A 163 -6.12 0.64 7.17
N ASP A 164 -6.26 -0.18 8.20
CA ASP A 164 -7.55 -0.46 8.83
C ASP A 164 -8.23 0.83 9.34
N ALA A 165 -7.45 1.72 9.93
CA ALA A 165 -7.96 3.01 10.41
C ALA A 165 -8.39 3.93 9.25
N ALA A 166 -7.62 3.97 8.16
CA ALA A 166 -7.97 4.76 6.97
C ALA A 166 -9.22 4.21 6.27
N LEU A 167 -9.32 2.87 6.13
CA LEU A 167 -10.50 2.23 5.57
C LEU A 167 -11.78 2.56 6.34
N ARG A 168 -11.73 2.51 7.68
CA ARG A 168 -12.88 2.87 8.53
C ARG A 168 -13.29 4.31 8.34
N GLN A 169 -12.34 5.21 8.19
CA GLN A 169 -12.59 6.62 7.97
C GLN A 169 -13.22 6.87 6.59
N VAL A 170 -12.65 6.30 5.53
CA VAL A 170 -13.15 6.48 4.16
C VAL A 170 -14.54 5.83 4.01
N ALA A 171 -14.72 4.60 4.52
CA ALA A 171 -16.01 3.93 4.49
C ALA A 171 -17.11 4.73 5.17
N GLY A 172 -16.82 5.43 6.27
CA GLY A 172 -17.78 6.28 6.96
C GLY A 172 -18.15 7.57 6.23
N LEU A 173 -17.40 7.99 5.21
CA LEU A 173 -17.68 9.19 4.41
C LEU A 173 -18.65 8.92 3.24
N TYR A 174 -18.69 7.71 2.73
CA TYR A 174 -19.45 7.34 1.53
C TYR A 174 -20.50 6.28 1.86
N ALA A 175 -21.65 6.35 1.20
CA ALA A 175 -22.64 5.28 1.21
C ALA A 175 -22.12 4.09 0.37
N TYR A 176 -22.52 2.88 0.71
CA TYR A 176 -22.18 1.70 -0.08
C TYR A 176 -22.76 1.75 -1.48
N ASP A 177 -24.06 2.07 -1.58
CA ASP A 177 -24.84 2.12 -2.80
C ASP A 177 -25.74 3.35 -2.78
N ASP A 178 -26.16 3.80 -3.95
CA ASP A 178 -27.09 4.90 -4.07
C ASP A 178 -28.49 4.45 -3.66
N ASN A 179 -29.09 5.20 -2.71
CA ASN A 179 -30.43 4.92 -2.20
C ASN A 179 -31.52 5.66 -2.97
N GLU A 180 -31.13 6.64 -3.79
CA GLU A 180 -32.05 7.45 -4.58
C GLU A 180 -31.62 7.42 -6.04
N ALA A 181 -32.51 7.00 -6.92
CA ALA A 181 -32.27 6.80 -8.36
C ALA A 181 -31.76 8.04 -9.12
N ASN A 182 -31.58 9.18 -8.45
CA ASN A 182 -31.20 10.48 -9.03
C ASN A 182 -30.13 11.22 -8.22
N SER A 183 -29.41 10.60 -7.30
CA SER A 183 -28.34 11.29 -6.61
C SER A 183 -27.03 11.15 -7.39
N ASP A 184 -26.41 12.26 -7.76
CA ASP A 184 -25.04 12.33 -8.30
C ASP A 184 -23.97 12.14 -7.19
N GLU A 185 -24.36 11.62 -6.00
CA GLU A 185 -23.42 11.37 -4.92
C GLU A 185 -22.53 10.17 -5.23
N LEU A 186 -21.24 10.37 -5.02
CA LEU A 186 -20.24 9.29 -5.08
C LEU A 186 -20.53 8.23 -4.01
N THR A 187 -20.64 6.98 -4.45
CA THR A 187 -20.78 5.83 -3.56
C THR A 187 -19.54 4.94 -3.60
N LEU A 188 -19.34 4.11 -2.57
CA LEU A 188 -18.23 3.15 -2.54
C LEU A 188 -18.24 2.22 -3.77
N ARG A 189 -19.41 1.97 -4.35
CA ARG A 189 -19.58 1.12 -5.52
C ARG A 189 -19.34 1.84 -6.86
N SER A 190 -19.71 3.11 -6.98
CA SER A 190 -19.63 3.87 -8.23
C SER A 190 -18.36 4.71 -8.36
N GLY A 191 -17.80 5.21 -7.25
CA GLY A 191 -16.69 6.15 -7.19
C GLY A 191 -15.30 5.51 -7.09
N GLY A 192 -15.07 4.35 -7.72
CA GLY A 192 -13.90 3.52 -7.53
C GLY A 192 -12.56 4.27 -7.58
N ASP A 193 -12.29 5.04 -8.62
CA ASP A 193 -10.99 5.72 -8.78
C ASP A 193 -10.84 6.90 -7.80
N GLU A 194 -11.85 7.74 -7.64
CA GLU A 194 -11.79 8.92 -6.76
C GLU A 194 -11.67 8.51 -5.27
N ILE A 195 -12.33 7.43 -4.89
CA ILE A 195 -12.25 6.90 -3.53
C ILE A 195 -10.87 6.25 -3.29
N ASN A 196 -10.32 5.57 -4.28
CA ASN A 196 -8.96 5.02 -4.19
C ASN A 196 -7.92 6.14 -4.07
N ASP A 197 -8.04 7.23 -4.84
CA ASP A 197 -7.15 8.40 -4.75
C ASP A 197 -7.23 9.06 -3.37
N GLN A 198 -8.44 9.20 -2.82
CA GLN A 198 -8.62 9.75 -1.48
C GLN A 198 -8.05 8.82 -0.39
N LEU A 199 -8.21 7.51 -0.56
CA LEU A 199 -7.64 6.52 0.34
C LEU A 199 -6.11 6.55 0.31
N GLU A 200 -5.53 6.63 -0.89
CA GLU A 200 -4.08 6.78 -1.09
C GLU A 200 -3.56 8.05 -0.42
N HIS A 201 -4.25 9.18 -0.60
CA HIS A 201 -3.88 10.44 0.02
C HIS A 201 -3.88 10.34 1.56
N GLN A 202 -4.95 9.82 2.15
CA GLN A 202 -5.05 9.64 3.60
C GLN A 202 -4.00 8.66 4.15
N LEU A 203 -3.73 7.59 3.43
CA LEU A 203 -2.69 6.64 3.80
C LEU A 203 -1.30 7.29 3.76
N ASN A 204 -0.99 8.05 2.71
CA ASN A 204 0.27 8.76 2.59
C ASN A 204 0.46 9.77 3.72
N GLU A 205 -0.59 10.51 4.10
CA GLU A 205 -0.54 11.46 5.22
C GLU A 205 -0.22 10.73 6.55
N ARG A 206 -0.91 9.64 6.85
CA ARG A 206 -0.72 8.85 8.07
C ARG A 206 0.64 8.16 8.13
N LEU A 207 1.09 7.62 7.00
CA LEU A 207 2.34 6.85 6.91
C LEU A 207 3.59 7.72 6.72
N ALA A 208 3.41 9.02 6.41
CA ALA A 208 4.51 9.97 6.26
C ALA A 208 5.39 10.09 7.52
N MET A 209 4.81 9.94 8.72
CA MET A 209 5.54 9.92 9.98
C MET A 209 6.52 8.74 10.08
N ALA A 210 6.17 7.62 9.43
CA ALA A 210 7.01 6.42 9.35
C ALA A 210 8.03 6.47 8.21
N GLY A 211 8.05 7.52 7.40
CA GLY A 211 8.85 7.58 6.19
C GLY A 211 8.45 6.56 5.13
N ILE A 212 7.19 6.11 5.16
CA ILE A 212 6.61 5.16 4.22
C ILE A 212 5.80 5.94 3.18
N GLU A 213 5.91 5.55 1.93
CA GLU A 213 5.14 6.06 0.80
C GLU A 213 4.25 4.95 0.25
N VAL A 214 2.96 5.25 0.11
CA VAL A 214 2.02 4.40 -0.62
C VAL A 214 2.10 4.77 -2.08
N VAL A 215 2.36 3.78 -2.92
CA VAL A 215 2.46 3.92 -4.38
C VAL A 215 1.10 3.77 -5.03
N GLU A 216 0.29 2.87 -4.48
CA GLU A 216 -1.04 2.55 -4.96
C GLU A 216 -1.86 1.94 -3.82
N ALA A 217 -3.13 2.32 -3.72
CA ALA A 217 -4.08 1.75 -2.78
C ALA A 217 -5.42 1.54 -3.48
N ARG A 218 -5.94 0.30 -3.45
CA ARG A 218 -7.21 -0.04 -4.10
C ARG A 218 -8.07 -0.92 -3.23
N ILE A 219 -9.37 -0.63 -3.22
CA ILE A 219 -10.37 -1.50 -2.60
C ILE A 219 -10.47 -2.76 -3.47
N ASN A 220 -10.16 -3.92 -2.90
CA ASN A 220 -10.21 -5.22 -3.58
C ASN A 220 -11.44 -6.05 -3.19
N TYR A 221 -12.08 -5.72 -2.08
CA TYR A 221 -13.27 -6.40 -1.60
C TYR A 221 -14.27 -5.39 -1.06
N LEU A 222 -15.52 -5.48 -1.51
CA LEU A 222 -16.61 -4.64 -1.04
C LEU A 222 -17.93 -5.44 -1.10
N ALA A 223 -18.54 -5.66 0.06
CA ALA A 223 -19.80 -6.39 0.17
C ALA A 223 -20.58 -5.94 1.41
N TYR A 224 -21.89 -6.11 1.41
CA TYR A 224 -22.67 -6.01 2.63
C TYR A 224 -22.30 -7.12 3.62
N ALA A 225 -22.32 -6.80 4.90
CA ALA A 225 -22.11 -7.80 5.92
C ALA A 225 -23.21 -8.88 5.84
N PRO A 226 -22.88 -10.16 6.13
CA PRO A 226 -23.81 -11.28 5.95
C PRO A 226 -25.16 -11.09 6.66
N GLU A 227 -25.18 -10.35 7.76
CA GLU A 227 -26.38 -10.13 8.58
C GLU A 227 -27.47 -9.34 7.84
N ILE A 228 -27.07 -8.43 6.93
CA ILE A 228 -27.99 -7.58 6.20
C ILE A 228 -28.04 -7.85 4.69
N ALA A 229 -27.14 -8.68 4.18
CA ALA A 229 -27.01 -8.95 2.74
C ALA A 229 -28.33 -9.38 2.10
N ALA A 230 -29.07 -10.30 2.74
CA ALA A 230 -30.35 -10.79 2.23
C ALA A 230 -31.44 -9.69 2.22
N VAL A 231 -31.43 -8.78 3.19
CA VAL A 231 -32.39 -7.67 3.26
C VAL A 231 -32.07 -6.64 2.17
N MET A 232 -30.79 -6.31 2.01
CA MET A 232 -30.33 -5.35 1.00
C MET A 232 -30.56 -5.86 -0.42
N LEU A 233 -30.36 -7.16 -0.66
CA LEU A 233 -30.69 -7.77 -1.94
C LEU A 233 -32.18 -7.64 -2.29
N ARG A 234 -33.09 -7.88 -1.34
CA ARG A 234 -34.54 -7.68 -1.55
C ARG A 234 -34.88 -6.22 -1.83
N ARG A 235 -34.23 -5.28 -1.13
CA ARG A 235 -34.39 -3.84 -1.40
C ARG A 235 -33.97 -3.51 -2.83
N GLN A 236 -32.76 -3.91 -3.23
CA GLN A 236 -32.26 -3.71 -4.60
C GLN A 236 -33.18 -4.31 -5.67
N GLN A 237 -33.75 -5.49 -5.40
CA GLN A 237 -34.72 -6.11 -6.31
C GLN A 237 -36.01 -5.27 -6.40
N ALA A 238 -36.53 -4.77 -5.28
CA ALA A 238 -37.72 -3.93 -5.26
C ALA A 238 -37.47 -2.60 -6.03
N ASP A 239 -36.35 -1.93 -5.77
CA ASP A 239 -35.95 -0.69 -6.44
C ASP A 239 -35.77 -0.93 -7.96
N ALA A 240 -35.14 -2.03 -8.35
CA ALA A 240 -34.99 -2.41 -9.75
C ALA A 240 -36.33 -2.66 -10.45
N ILE A 241 -37.30 -3.30 -9.77
CA ILE A 241 -38.66 -3.53 -10.31
C ILE A 241 -39.40 -2.18 -10.48
N ILE A 242 -39.31 -1.29 -9.50
CA ILE A 242 -39.95 0.05 -9.58
C ILE A 242 -39.34 0.82 -10.75
N SER A 243 -38.00 0.93 -10.82
CA SER A 243 -37.32 1.65 -11.90
C SER A 243 -37.62 1.04 -13.29
N ALA A 244 -37.70 -0.28 -13.39
CA ALA A 244 -38.11 -0.94 -14.64
C ALA A 244 -39.54 -0.57 -15.05
N ARG A 245 -40.48 -0.55 -14.09
CA ARG A 245 -41.87 -0.17 -14.36
C ARG A 245 -42.01 1.31 -14.73
N GLU A 246 -41.29 2.21 -14.09
CA GLU A 246 -41.24 3.63 -14.46
C GLU A 246 -40.79 3.80 -15.92
N LYS A 247 -39.74 3.12 -16.34
CA LYS A 247 -39.26 3.15 -17.73
C LYS A 247 -40.26 2.55 -18.73
N ILE A 248 -40.96 1.51 -18.32
CA ILE A 248 -42.03 0.92 -19.18
C ILE A 248 -43.16 1.94 -19.37
N VAL A 249 -43.61 2.59 -18.29
CA VAL A 249 -44.66 3.60 -18.37
C VAL A 249 -44.21 4.80 -19.19
N GLU A 250 -43.02 5.35 -18.96
CA GLU A 250 -42.46 6.43 -19.77
C GLU A 250 -42.36 6.09 -21.23
N GLY A 251 -41.86 4.88 -21.56
CA GLY A 251 -41.80 4.36 -22.92
C GLY A 251 -43.20 4.18 -23.55
N ALA A 252 -44.18 3.69 -22.77
CA ALA A 252 -45.55 3.52 -23.23
C ALA A 252 -46.21 4.86 -23.56
N VAL A 253 -46.06 5.85 -22.66
CA VAL A 253 -46.57 7.23 -22.87
C VAL A 253 -45.95 7.84 -24.13
N SER A 254 -44.62 7.71 -24.30
CA SER A 254 -43.91 8.20 -25.50
C SER A 254 -44.42 7.54 -26.77
N MET A 255 -44.65 6.22 -26.77
CA MET A 255 -45.18 5.46 -27.92
C MET A 255 -46.61 5.87 -28.24
N VAL A 256 -47.45 6.05 -27.22
CA VAL A 256 -48.85 6.54 -27.42
C VAL A 256 -48.86 7.95 -28.02
N HIS A 257 -48.01 8.84 -27.53
CA HIS A 257 -47.90 10.20 -28.07
C HIS A 257 -47.47 10.16 -29.54
N MET A 258 -46.44 9.38 -29.89
CA MET A 258 -46.01 9.22 -31.28
C MET A 258 -47.09 8.64 -32.17
N ALA A 259 -47.88 7.69 -31.67
CA ALA A 259 -48.95 7.08 -32.43
C ALA A 259 -50.07 8.08 -32.74
N LEU A 260 -50.49 8.86 -31.77
CA LEU A 260 -51.50 9.90 -31.92
C LEU A 260 -51.07 11.03 -32.86
N ASP A 261 -49.81 11.48 -32.75
CA ASP A 261 -49.24 12.50 -33.63
C ASP A 261 -49.18 12.01 -35.11
N ARG A 262 -48.78 10.80 -35.33
CA ARG A 262 -48.76 10.22 -36.69
C ARG A 262 -50.15 10.08 -37.26
N LEU A 263 -51.10 9.54 -36.51
CA LEU A 263 -52.50 9.39 -36.97
C LEU A 263 -53.14 10.73 -37.27
N GLY A 264 -52.86 11.79 -36.48
CA GLY A 264 -53.36 13.15 -36.73
C GLY A 264 -52.72 13.81 -37.95
N ASN A 265 -51.37 13.70 -38.10
CA ASN A 265 -50.64 14.33 -39.21
C ASN A 265 -50.89 13.67 -40.57
N GLU A 266 -51.10 12.35 -40.61
CA GLU A 266 -51.36 11.58 -41.84
C GLU A 266 -52.84 11.55 -42.21
N HIS A 267 -53.72 12.17 -41.43
CA HIS A 267 -55.17 12.23 -41.62
C HIS A 267 -55.83 10.85 -41.84
N ILE A 268 -55.26 9.81 -41.22
CA ILE A 268 -55.72 8.42 -41.35
C ILE A 268 -57.08 8.23 -40.69
N VAL A 269 -57.32 8.92 -39.55
CA VAL A 269 -58.56 8.84 -38.78
C VAL A 269 -58.82 10.18 -38.13
N GLU A 270 -60.05 10.74 -38.27
CA GLU A 270 -60.53 11.87 -37.47
C GLU A 270 -61.00 11.32 -36.12
N LEU A 271 -60.19 11.55 -35.08
CA LEU A 271 -60.49 11.16 -33.70
C LEU A 271 -61.00 12.35 -32.91
N ASP A 272 -62.18 12.22 -32.39
CA ASP A 272 -62.69 13.12 -31.37
C ASP A 272 -61.97 12.89 -30.01
N GLU A 273 -62.08 13.80 -29.04
CA GLU A 273 -61.38 13.72 -27.76
C GLU A 273 -61.76 12.46 -26.96
N GLU A 274 -63.01 11.99 -27.07
CA GLU A 274 -63.51 10.83 -26.35
C GLU A 274 -62.85 9.53 -26.91
N ARG A 275 -62.78 9.42 -28.25
CA ARG A 275 -62.10 8.30 -28.91
C ARG A 275 -60.62 8.30 -28.71
N LYS A 276 -59.95 9.48 -28.66
CA LYS A 276 -58.54 9.57 -28.31
C LYS A 276 -58.30 9.07 -26.87
N ALA A 277 -59.12 9.49 -25.90
CA ALA A 277 -58.98 9.03 -24.52
C ALA A 277 -59.18 7.51 -24.37
N ALA A 278 -60.14 6.92 -25.10
CA ALA A 278 -60.37 5.47 -25.12
C ALA A 278 -59.20 4.73 -25.75
N MET A 279 -58.61 5.24 -26.84
CA MET A 279 -57.45 4.66 -27.50
C MET A 279 -56.21 4.72 -26.60
N VAL A 280 -55.94 5.86 -25.95
CA VAL A 280 -54.84 6.04 -25.00
C VAL A 280 -54.98 5.02 -23.89
N SER A 281 -56.13 4.90 -23.27
CA SER A 281 -56.39 3.95 -22.19
C SER A 281 -56.09 2.51 -22.60
N ASN A 282 -56.62 2.12 -23.78
CA ASN A 282 -56.41 0.75 -24.28
C ASN A 282 -54.95 0.45 -24.62
N LEU A 283 -54.24 1.39 -25.26
CA LEU A 283 -52.83 1.23 -25.62
C LEU A 283 -51.95 1.17 -24.35
N LEU A 284 -52.22 2.03 -23.35
CA LEU A 284 -51.45 2.00 -22.10
C LEU A 284 -51.64 0.68 -21.34
N VAL A 285 -52.87 0.14 -21.31
CA VAL A 285 -53.13 -1.15 -20.68
C VAL A 285 -52.33 -2.27 -21.40
N VAL A 286 -52.29 -2.28 -22.73
CA VAL A 286 -51.56 -3.28 -23.51
C VAL A 286 -50.02 -3.12 -23.33
N LEU A 287 -49.53 -1.87 -23.40
CA LEU A 287 -48.11 -1.58 -23.35
C LEU A 287 -47.50 -1.70 -21.95
N CYS A 288 -48.31 -1.46 -20.89
CA CYS A 288 -47.81 -1.58 -19.49
C CYS A 288 -48.16 -2.91 -18.83
N ALA A 289 -48.82 -3.84 -19.52
CA ALA A 289 -49.17 -5.16 -18.99
C ALA A 289 -47.91 -6.04 -18.88
N ASP A 290 -47.76 -6.78 -17.75
CA ASP A 290 -46.69 -7.77 -17.58
C ASP A 290 -46.88 -9.03 -18.43
N GLU A 291 -48.12 -9.35 -18.83
CA GLU A 291 -48.47 -10.49 -19.66
C GLU A 291 -48.95 -10.02 -21.05
N ALA A 292 -48.70 -10.82 -22.08
CA ALA A 292 -49.17 -10.53 -23.42
C ALA A 292 -50.69 -10.42 -23.44
N ALA A 293 -51.21 -9.25 -23.79
CA ALA A 293 -52.63 -9.04 -23.90
C ALA A 293 -53.24 -9.98 -24.97
N GLN A 294 -54.20 -10.80 -24.57
CA GLN A 294 -54.98 -11.60 -25.53
C GLN A 294 -56.09 -10.75 -26.13
N PRO A 295 -56.07 -10.44 -27.44
CA PRO A 295 -57.12 -9.67 -28.06
C PRO A 295 -58.42 -10.47 -28.07
N VAL A 296 -59.42 -10.04 -27.34
CA VAL A 296 -60.80 -10.54 -27.47
C VAL A 296 -61.45 -9.77 -28.63
N VAL A 297 -61.49 -10.38 -29.77
CA VAL A 297 -62.22 -9.83 -30.94
C VAL A 297 -63.71 -10.08 -30.68
N ASN A 298 -64.43 -9.02 -30.29
CA ASN A 298 -65.88 -9.09 -30.29
C ASN A 298 -66.39 -8.98 -31.71
N ALA A 299 -66.62 -10.12 -32.35
CA ALA A 299 -67.32 -10.18 -33.64
C ALA A 299 -68.78 -9.86 -33.37
N GLY A 300 -69.10 -8.56 -33.23
CA GLY A 300 -70.45 -8.08 -32.99
C GLY A 300 -71.43 -8.71 -33.97
N THR A 301 -72.52 -9.19 -33.43
CA THR A 301 -73.72 -9.59 -34.25
C THR A 301 -74.15 -8.40 -35.09
N LEU A 302 -73.96 -8.52 -36.39
CA LEU A 302 -74.62 -7.67 -37.40
C LEU A 302 -76.10 -7.85 -37.22
N HIS A 303 -76.77 -6.99 -36.47
CA HIS A 303 -78.20 -6.82 -36.52
C HIS A 303 -78.55 -5.96 -37.74
N HIS A 304 -79.35 -6.54 -38.65
CA HIS A 304 -79.99 -5.88 -39.75
C HIS A 304 -80.89 -4.76 -39.28
#